data_3dfd033af6441fc98512590227e5f543
#
_entry.id   3dfd033af6441fc98512590227e5f543
#
_cell.length_a   1.000
_cell.length_b   1.000
_cell.length_c   1.000
_cell.angle_alpha   90.00
_cell.angle_beta   90.00
_cell.angle_gamma   90.00
#
_symmetry.space_group_name_H-M   'P 1'
#
loop_
_entity.id
_entity.type
_entity.pdbx_description
1 polymer ?
#
loop_
_entity_poly.entity_id
_entity_poly.type
_entity_poly.pdbx_seq_one_letter_code
_entity_poly.pdbx_strand_id
1 'polypeptide(L)' 'MATGTVKWFNATKGYGFIQPDGGGKDVFVHISAVEKAGYTSLTDGAKVSFDVVANRGKESAENLKIR' A
#
# COMPACT_ATOMS: atom_id res chain seq x y z
N MET A 1 -3.19 1.74 12.87
CA MET A 1 -3.08 2.13 11.47
C MET A 1 -1.76 2.80 11.20
N ALA A 2 -1.10 2.39 10.13
CA ALA A 2 0.12 3.06 9.69
C ALA A 2 -0.24 4.09 8.63
N THR A 3 0.66 5.03 8.41
CA THR A 3 0.55 6.00 7.34
C THR A 3 1.82 5.99 6.52
N GLY A 4 1.72 6.34 5.26
CA GLY A 4 2.88 6.37 4.39
C GLY A 4 2.60 7.03 3.06
N THR A 5 3.59 6.97 2.18
CA THR A 5 3.52 7.56 0.85
C THR A 5 3.71 6.45 -0.18
N VAL A 6 2.85 6.43 -1.19
CA VAL A 6 3.00 5.47 -2.29
C VAL A 6 4.30 5.77 -3.01
N LYS A 7 5.21 4.81 -3.01
CA LYS A 7 6.48 4.96 -3.69
C LYS A 7 6.29 4.79 -5.19
N TRP A 8 5.59 3.74 -5.57
CA TRP A 8 5.14 3.52 -6.94
C TRP A 8 4.08 2.43 -6.93
N PHE A 9 3.25 2.41 -7.95
CA PHE A 9 2.24 1.38 -8.11
C PHE A 9 2.05 1.11 -9.60
N ASN A 10 1.97 -0.18 -9.96
CA ASN A 10 1.77 -0.60 -11.34
C ASN A 10 0.50 -1.43 -11.42
N ALA A 11 -0.58 -0.83 -11.91
CA ALA A 11 -1.89 -1.49 -12.01
C ALA A 11 -1.87 -2.65 -13.00
N THR A 12 -1.01 -2.58 -14.02
CA THR A 12 -0.89 -3.65 -15.02
C THR A 12 -0.27 -4.90 -14.40
N LYS A 13 0.76 -4.73 -13.59
CA LYS A 13 1.39 -5.84 -12.86
C LYS A 13 0.60 -6.22 -11.62
N GLY A 14 -0.19 -5.30 -11.10
CA GLY A 14 -1.08 -5.55 -9.98
C GLY A 14 -0.45 -5.39 -8.60
N TYR A 15 0.61 -4.59 -8.47
CA TYR A 15 1.23 -4.35 -7.16
C TYR A 15 2.06 -3.08 -7.13
N GLY A 16 2.45 -2.70 -5.93
CA GLY A 16 3.31 -1.56 -5.72
C GLY A 16 3.87 -1.57 -4.31
N PHE A 17 4.48 -0.47 -3.92
CA PHE A 17 5.10 -0.33 -2.60
C PHE A 17 4.76 1.01 -1.97
N ILE A 18 4.60 0.98 -0.65
CA ILE A 18 4.32 2.16 0.16
C ILE A 18 5.50 2.35 1.10
N GLN A 19 6.02 3.57 1.16
CA GLN A 19 7.06 3.90 2.12
C GLN A 19 6.42 4.42 3.40
N PRO A 20 6.55 3.69 4.53
CA PRO A 20 5.96 4.14 5.79
C PRO A 20 6.55 5.46 6.26
N ASP A 21 5.72 6.32 6.83
CA ASP A 21 6.16 7.62 7.35
C ASP A 21 7.15 7.48 8.49
N GLY A 22 7.00 6.42 9.28
CA GLY A 22 7.91 6.17 10.40
C GLY A 22 9.26 5.60 10.00
N GLY A 23 9.50 5.40 8.72
CA GLY A 23 10.71 4.78 8.21
C GLY A 23 10.61 3.27 8.18
N GLY A 24 11.72 2.61 7.85
CA GLY A 24 11.76 1.17 7.73
C GLY A 24 11.59 0.71 6.29
N LYS A 25 11.27 -0.57 6.13
CA LYS A 25 11.15 -1.19 4.82
C LYS A 25 9.86 -0.79 4.13
N ASP A 26 9.91 -0.70 2.80
CA ASP A 26 8.71 -0.48 1.99
C ASP A 26 7.73 -1.63 2.23
N VAL A 27 6.44 -1.29 2.25
CA VAL A 27 5.38 -2.26 2.45
C VAL A 27 4.75 -2.59 1.11
N PHE A 28 4.67 -3.87 0.80
CA PHE A 28 4.06 -4.35 -0.44
C PHE A 28 2.55 -4.10 -0.41
N VAL A 29 1.99 -3.68 -1.55
CA VAL A 29 0.55 -3.55 -1.70
C VAL A 29 0.13 -4.23 -3.00
N HIS A 30 -0.86 -5.13 -2.89
CA HIS A 30 -1.41 -5.82 -4.04
C HIS A 30 -2.68 -5.12 -4.52
N ILE A 31 -2.98 -5.20 -5.81
CA ILE A 31 -4.14 -4.53 -6.39
C ILE A 31 -5.45 -4.98 -5.74
N SER A 32 -5.52 -6.21 -5.24
CA SER A 32 -6.72 -6.69 -4.55
C SER A 32 -7.04 -5.84 -3.32
N ALA A 33 -6.01 -5.39 -2.58
CA ALA A 33 -6.20 -4.52 -1.44
C ALA A 33 -6.68 -3.14 -1.88
N VAL A 34 -6.18 -2.66 -3.00
CA VAL A 34 -6.61 -1.38 -3.58
C VAL A 34 -8.08 -1.45 -3.98
N GLU A 35 -8.47 -2.52 -4.64
CA GLU A 35 -9.86 -2.71 -5.07
C GLU A 35 -10.81 -2.86 -3.90
N LYS A 36 -10.40 -3.57 -2.86
CA LYS A 36 -11.21 -3.71 -1.64
C LYS A 36 -11.46 -2.37 -0.98
N ALA A 37 -10.53 -1.44 -1.10
CA ALA A 37 -10.65 -0.10 -0.55
C ALA A 37 -11.52 0.82 -1.43
N GLY A 38 -11.93 0.36 -2.59
CA GLY A 38 -12.76 1.13 -3.51
C GLY A 38 -11.99 1.93 -4.53
N TYR A 39 -10.69 1.66 -4.67
CA TYR A 39 -9.86 2.35 -5.67
C TYR A 39 -9.49 1.41 -6.81
N THR A 40 -9.04 1.96 -7.91
CA THR A 40 -8.60 1.18 -9.07
C THR A 40 -7.09 1.15 -9.20
N SER A 41 -6.43 2.14 -8.62
CA SER A 41 -4.98 2.27 -8.69
C SER A 41 -4.53 3.24 -7.59
N LEU A 42 -3.23 3.33 -7.40
CA LEU A 42 -2.63 4.30 -6.49
C LEU A 42 -1.71 5.21 -7.28
N THR A 43 -1.73 6.50 -6.94
CA THR A 43 -0.87 7.49 -7.59
C THR A 43 0.47 7.55 -6.86
N ASP A 44 1.55 7.59 -7.62
CA ASP A 44 2.90 7.75 -7.04
C ASP A 44 2.93 9.03 -6.22
N GLY A 45 3.46 8.93 -5.01
CA GLY A 45 3.54 10.07 -4.10
C GLY A 45 2.28 10.35 -3.29
N ALA A 46 1.21 9.58 -3.50
CA ALA A 46 -0.02 9.76 -2.74
C ALA A 46 0.17 9.39 -1.27
N LYS A 47 -0.45 10.14 -0.37
CA LYS A 47 -0.44 9.83 1.06
C LYS A 47 -1.58 8.86 1.36
N VAL A 48 -1.26 7.79 2.07
CA VAL A 48 -2.25 6.75 2.38
C VAL A 48 -2.14 6.31 3.84
N SER A 49 -3.27 5.86 4.37
CA SER A 49 -3.33 5.12 5.64
C SER A 49 -3.54 3.65 5.30
N PHE A 50 -2.99 2.77 6.11
CA PHE A 50 -3.10 1.34 5.86
C PHE A 50 -2.80 0.54 7.11
N ASP A 51 -3.18 -0.73 7.10
CA ASP A 51 -2.79 -1.68 8.14
C ASP A 51 -1.73 -2.60 7.56
N VAL A 52 -0.72 -2.92 8.36
CA VAL A 52 0.33 -3.84 7.96
C VAL A 52 -0.10 -5.24 8.39
N VAL A 53 -0.20 -6.14 7.44
CA VAL A 53 -0.57 -7.53 7.70
C VAL A 53 0.62 -8.41 7.31
N ALA A 54 1.08 -9.21 8.28
CA ALA A 54 2.14 -10.16 8.02
C ALA A 54 1.53 -11.52 7.62
N ASN A 55 1.98 -12.07 6.50
CA ASN A 55 1.52 -13.35 6.02
C ASN A 55 2.72 -14.11 5.47
N ARG A 56 3.03 -15.27 6.05
CA ARG A 56 4.16 -16.11 5.65
C ARG A 56 5.49 -15.34 5.65
N GLY A 57 5.68 -14.49 6.66
CA GLY A 57 6.90 -13.71 6.79
C GLY A 57 7.00 -12.50 5.88
N LYS A 58 5.95 -12.21 5.11
CA LYS A 58 5.89 -11.04 4.24
C LYS A 58 4.86 -10.06 4.76
N GLU A 59 5.20 -8.79 4.72
CA GLU A 59 4.29 -7.73 5.13
C GLU A 59 3.59 -7.13 3.92
N SER A 60 2.29 -6.88 4.04
CA SER A 60 1.52 -6.24 2.98
C SER A 60 0.56 -5.23 3.57
N ALA A 61 0.17 -4.26 2.77
CA ALA A 61 -0.78 -3.23 3.18
C ALA A 61 -2.20 -3.68 2.91
N GLU A 62 -3.07 -3.46 3.89
CA GLU A 62 -4.50 -3.73 3.78
C GLU A 62 -5.26 -2.53 4.31
N ASN A 63 -6.58 -2.52 4.08
CA ASN A 63 -7.46 -1.44 4.57
C ASN A 63 -6.94 -0.07 4.15
N LEU A 64 -6.63 0.08 2.88
CA LEU A 64 -6.05 1.31 2.33
C LEU A 64 -7.06 2.45 2.34
N LYS A 65 -6.56 3.63 2.66
CA LYS A 65 -7.35 4.84 2.58
C LYS A 65 -6.45 5.98 2.11
N ILE A 66 -6.82 6.62 1.01
CA ILE A 66 -6.09 7.77 0.51
C ILE A 66 -6.42 8.97 1.39
N ARG A 67 -5.38 9.65 1.82
CA ARG A 67 -5.50 10.79 2.74
C ARG A 67 -5.62 12.09 1.99
#